data_6107abdf816a65a0138ee453e7938c0a
#
_entry.id   6107abdf816a65a0138ee453e7938c0a
#
_cell.length_a   1.000
_cell.length_b   1.000
_cell.length_c   1.000
_cell.angle_alpha   90.00
_cell.angle_beta   90.00
_cell.angle_gamma   90.00
#
_symmetry.space_group_name_H-M   'P 1'
#
loop_
_entity.id
_entity.type
_entity.pdbx_description
1 polymer ?
#
loop_
_entity_poly.entity_id
_entity_poly.type
_entity_poly.pdbx_seq_one_letter_code
_entity_poly.pdbx_strand_id
1 'polypeptide(L)'
;MNFTYKTKMTTIPEQPSFPIIRLEETDSTNRYLSDLCDNAPAAPAENTTVIARFQTSGKGQRGNSWESEAGQNLLFSTVLYPRFVEARRQFVLSQIVSLAVKEELDTYTEGITIKWPNDIYWHEKKICGMLIENVLEGNRIGRCIPGIGINLNQTVFRSPAPNPVSLKQITGRDYDAPTILNGFLRRLHTYYEALRRDEDGRFAISIARRYADALFRREGLHPYEDANGRFLARLADVEPDGRFVLQDEAGRLRKYLFKEVQYIL
;
A
#
# COMPACT_ATOMS: atom_id res chain seq x y z
N MET A 1 -11.01 59.20 14.27
CA MET A 1 -11.27 57.77 14.49
C MET A 1 -10.34 56.95 13.61
N ASN A 2 -9.25 56.41 14.19
CA ASN A 2 -8.29 55.59 13.44
C ASN A 2 -8.75 54.13 13.50
N PHE A 3 -9.20 53.58 12.38
CA PHE A 3 -9.47 52.14 12.24
C PHE A 3 -8.17 51.41 11.93
N THR A 4 -7.64 50.67 12.90
CA THR A 4 -6.50 49.79 12.74
C THR A 4 -7.03 48.43 12.25
N TYR A 5 -6.84 48.12 10.96
CA TYR A 5 -7.13 46.80 10.42
C TYR A 5 -6.06 45.81 10.93
N LYS A 6 -6.44 44.88 11.82
CA LYS A 6 -5.63 43.72 12.17
C LYS A 6 -5.72 42.72 11.02
N THR A 7 -4.74 42.72 10.14
CA THR A 7 -4.55 41.68 9.14
C THR A 7 -4.17 40.39 9.86
N LYS A 8 -5.07 39.39 9.93
CA LYS A 8 -4.72 38.03 10.32
C LYS A 8 -3.92 37.42 9.15
N MET A 9 -2.61 37.30 9.33
CA MET A 9 -1.80 36.45 8.47
C MET A 9 -2.25 34.97 8.69
N THR A 10 -2.99 34.45 7.76
CA THR A 10 -3.21 32.99 7.65
C THR A 10 -1.94 32.41 7.04
N THR A 11 -1.11 31.76 7.84
CA THR A 11 -0.01 30.94 7.35
C THR A 11 -0.62 29.78 6.56
N ILE A 12 -0.36 29.75 5.24
CA ILE A 12 -0.60 28.57 4.42
C ILE A 12 0.29 27.48 5.03
N PRO A 13 -0.25 26.30 5.44
CA PRO A 13 0.59 25.25 5.98
C PRO A 13 1.62 24.87 4.93
N GLU A 14 2.90 24.88 5.33
CA GLU A 14 4.01 24.44 4.50
C GLU A 14 3.68 23.05 3.95
N GLN A 15 3.82 22.85 2.64
CA GLN A 15 3.58 21.53 2.05
C GLN A 15 4.60 20.53 2.64
N PRO A 16 4.18 19.32 3.03
CA PRO A 16 5.07 18.36 3.63
C PRO A 16 6.25 18.07 2.68
N SER A 17 7.46 18.20 3.20
CA SER A 17 8.67 17.83 2.49
C SER A 17 8.89 16.34 2.63
N PHE A 18 9.08 15.65 1.49
CA PHE A 18 9.40 14.22 1.45
C PHE A 18 10.85 14.06 0.98
N PRO A 19 11.80 13.71 1.86
CA PRO A 19 13.18 13.43 1.45
C PRO A 19 13.19 12.24 0.49
N ILE A 20 13.77 12.41 -0.71
CA ILE A 20 13.80 11.38 -1.75
C ILE A 20 15.25 11.04 -2.12
N ILE A 21 15.61 9.76 -1.95
CA ILE A 21 16.86 9.17 -2.39
C ILE A 21 16.60 8.45 -3.72
N ARG A 22 17.35 8.81 -4.77
CA ARG A 22 17.20 8.22 -6.11
C ARG A 22 18.38 7.30 -6.40
N LEU A 23 18.08 6.08 -6.83
CA LEU A 23 19.05 5.07 -7.19
C LEU A 23 18.83 4.65 -8.65
N GLU A 24 19.91 4.49 -9.41
CA GLU A 24 19.84 3.87 -10.73
C GLU A 24 19.51 2.39 -10.60
N GLU A 25 20.20 1.70 -9.67
CA GLU A 25 20.02 0.27 -9.42
C GLU A 25 20.19 -0.05 -7.93
N THR A 26 19.43 -1.04 -7.45
CA THR A 26 19.62 -1.67 -6.14
C THR A 26 19.09 -3.10 -6.20
N ASP A 27 19.40 -3.93 -5.20
CA ASP A 27 18.76 -5.24 -5.07
C ASP A 27 17.27 -5.11 -4.68
N SER A 28 16.97 -4.24 -3.72
CA SER A 28 15.61 -3.96 -3.25
C SER A 28 15.57 -2.61 -2.52
N THR A 29 14.60 -1.76 -2.86
CA THR A 29 14.39 -0.47 -2.18
C THR A 29 14.06 -0.65 -0.69
N ASN A 30 13.31 -1.71 -0.32
CA ASN A 30 13.05 -2.06 1.08
C ASN A 30 14.33 -2.36 1.84
N ARG A 31 15.17 -3.22 1.25
CA ARG A 31 16.43 -3.61 1.88
C ARG A 31 17.35 -2.40 2.03
N TYR A 32 17.54 -1.62 0.97
CA TYR A 32 18.36 -0.42 1.03
C TYR A 32 17.89 0.53 2.14
N LEU A 33 16.59 0.78 2.25
CA LEU A 33 16.04 1.66 3.26
C LEU A 33 16.13 1.07 4.67
N SER A 34 15.96 -0.25 4.82
CA SER A 34 16.18 -0.94 6.10
C SER A 34 17.64 -0.83 6.54
N ASP A 35 18.59 -1.12 5.63
CA ASP A 35 20.02 -1.01 5.90
C ASP A 35 20.41 0.44 6.29
N LEU A 36 19.81 1.43 5.64
CA LEU A 36 20.00 2.83 5.99
C LEU A 36 19.48 3.15 7.40
N CYS A 37 18.33 2.59 7.79
CA CYS A 37 17.78 2.76 9.14
C CYS A 37 18.64 2.09 10.22
N ASP A 38 19.27 0.97 9.90
CA ASP A 38 20.00 0.16 10.87
C ASP A 38 21.48 0.57 11.02
N ASN A 39 22.10 1.10 9.95
CA ASN A 39 23.55 1.31 9.88
C ASN A 39 23.99 2.77 9.73
N ALA A 40 23.09 3.72 9.44
CA ALA A 40 23.46 5.13 9.36
C ALA A 40 23.74 5.72 10.76
N PRO A 41 24.63 6.72 10.89
CA PRO A 41 24.91 7.41 12.16
C PRO A 41 23.65 8.01 12.82
N ALA A 42 22.66 8.35 12.01
CA ALA A 42 21.32 8.76 12.46
C ALA A 42 20.28 8.12 11.55
N ALA A 43 19.19 7.63 12.13
CA ALA A 43 18.07 7.09 11.34
C ALA A 43 17.53 8.15 10.37
N PRO A 44 17.14 7.76 9.14
CA PRO A 44 16.56 8.69 8.19
C PRO A 44 15.28 9.32 8.75
N ALA A 45 15.00 10.55 8.37
CA ALA A 45 13.79 11.25 8.77
C ALA A 45 12.54 10.45 8.33
N GLU A 46 11.46 10.55 9.09
CA GLU A 46 10.16 9.97 8.72
C GLU A 46 9.73 10.46 7.34
N ASN A 47 9.10 9.60 6.55
CA ASN A 47 8.74 9.79 5.15
C ASN A 47 9.95 9.85 4.17
N THR A 48 11.18 9.58 4.62
CA THR A 48 12.29 9.37 3.67
C THR A 48 11.92 8.23 2.73
N THR A 49 12.00 8.51 1.43
CA THR A 49 11.60 7.60 0.36
C THR A 49 12.78 7.27 -0.53
N VAL A 50 13.01 6.00 -0.77
CA VAL A 50 13.97 5.49 -1.74
C VAL A 50 13.24 5.07 -3.00
N ILE A 51 13.63 5.60 -4.15
CA ILE A 51 13.14 5.21 -5.46
C ILE A 51 14.28 4.62 -6.27
N ALA A 52 14.07 3.50 -6.94
CA ALA A 52 15.03 2.88 -7.83
C ALA A 52 14.51 2.81 -9.26
N ARG A 53 15.38 3.05 -10.23
CA ARG A 53 15.07 2.85 -11.64
C ARG A 53 14.97 1.37 -12.00
N PHE A 54 15.78 0.53 -11.32
CA PHE A 54 15.79 -0.92 -11.48
C PHE A 54 16.07 -1.64 -10.15
N GLN A 55 15.45 -2.79 -9.95
CA GLN A 55 15.75 -3.71 -8.85
C GLN A 55 16.23 -5.05 -9.39
N THR A 56 17.44 -5.50 -9.00
CA THR A 56 18.00 -6.80 -9.42
C THR A 56 17.38 -7.99 -8.70
N SER A 57 16.80 -7.76 -7.52
CA SER A 57 16.18 -8.79 -6.67
C SER A 57 14.91 -8.25 -6.03
N GLY A 58 14.00 -7.69 -6.85
CA GLY A 58 12.71 -7.18 -6.39
C GLY A 58 11.95 -8.26 -5.64
N LYS A 59 11.52 -7.95 -4.40
CA LYS A 59 10.86 -8.90 -3.49
C LYS A 59 9.36 -8.68 -3.48
N GLY A 60 8.63 -9.80 -3.55
CA GLY A 60 7.24 -9.89 -3.15
C GLY A 60 7.10 -10.60 -1.79
N GLN A 61 5.87 -10.80 -1.34
CA GLN A 61 5.62 -11.48 -0.08
C GLN A 61 6.02 -12.97 -0.13
N ARG A 62 6.63 -13.47 0.96
CA ARG A 62 6.97 -14.89 1.21
C ARG A 62 7.67 -15.56 0.02
N GLY A 63 8.74 -14.96 -0.49
CA GLY A 63 9.62 -15.55 -1.49
C GLY A 63 9.20 -15.34 -2.95
N ASN A 64 8.13 -14.61 -3.21
CA ASN A 64 7.81 -14.17 -4.56
C ASN A 64 8.77 -13.08 -5.01
N SER A 65 9.04 -13.00 -6.32
CA SER A 65 9.79 -11.91 -6.95
C SER A 65 8.85 -10.86 -7.55
N TRP A 66 9.36 -9.65 -7.70
CA TRP A 66 8.71 -8.58 -8.44
C TRP A 66 9.48 -8.30 -9.73
N GLU A 67 8.84 -8.51 -10.88
CA GLU A 67 9.40 -8.20 -12.20
C GLU A 67 9.23 -6.73 -12.53
N SER A 68 10.29 -6.10 -13.04
CA SER A 68 10.22 -4.75 -13.59
C SER A 68 11.32 -4.52 -14.61
N GLU A 69 10.97 -3.94 -15.75
CA GLU A 69 11.96 -3.40 -16.69
C GLU A 69 12.51 -2.05 -16.21
N ALA A 70 13.79 -1.80 -16.44
CA ALA A 70 14.47 -0.60 -15.98
C ALA A 70 13.80 0.68 -16.49
N GLY A 71 13.40 1.55 -15.56
CA GLY A 71 12.79 2.85 -15.85
C GLY A 71 11.35 2.80 -16.38
N GLN A 72 10.71 1.63 -16.45
CA GLN A 72 9.33 1.50 -16.95
C GLN A 72 8.27 1.59 -15.86
N ASN A 73 8.65 1.32 -14.61
CA ASN A 73 7.72 1.22 -13.49
C ASN A 73 8.16 2.10 -12.32
N LEU A 74 7.27 2.33 -11.38
CA LEU A 74 7.59 3.04 -10.14
C LEU A 74 7.91 2.02 -9.04
N LEU A 75 9.18 1.99 -8.61
CA LEU A 75 9.70 1.09 -7.58
C LEU A 75 10.24 1.93 -6.43
N PHE A 76 9.62 1.85 -5.27
CA PHE A 76 10.01 2.68 -4.14
C PHE A 76 9.66 2.06 -2.79
N SER A 77 10.29 2.57 -1.75
CA SER A 77 9.97 2.28 -0.35
C SER A 77 10.04 3.57 0.46
N THR A 78 9.17 3.72 1.44
CA THR A 78 9.19 4.85 2.37
C THR A 78 9.28 4.36 3.81
N VAL A 79 9.91 5.11 4.72
CA VAL A 79 9.98 4.77 6.13
C VAL A 79 9.01 5.60 6.95
N LEU A 80 8.29 4.91 7.85
CA LEU A 80 7.41 5.49 8.87
C LEU A 80 7.86 5.00 10.24
N TYR A 81 7.62 5.81 11.29
CA TYR A 81 7.89 5.45 12.68
C TYR A 81 6.61 5.48 13.51
N PRO A 82 5.65 4.56 13.26
CA PRO A 82 4.32 4.60 13.85
C PRO A 82 4.28 4.05 15.28
N ARG A 83 5.11 4.60 16.19
CA ARG A 83 5.20 4.21 17.60
C ARG A 83 3.90 4.39 18.38
N PHE A 84 2.93 5.08 17.82
CA PHE A 84 1.57 5.21 18.35
C PHE A 84 0.68 4.01 18.01
N VAL A 85 1.09 3.12 17.06
CA VAL A 85 0.33 1.92 16.65
C VAL A 85 0.77 0.72 17.47
N GLU A 86 -0.18 0.06 18.12
CA GLU A 86 0.06 -1.21 18.80
C GLU A 86 0.28 -2.35 17.80
N ALA A 87 1.18 -3.29 18.12
CA ALA A 87 1.52 -4.42 17.25
C ALA A 87 0.30 -5.24 16.79
N ARG A 88 -0.68 -5.45 17.70
CA ARG A 88 -1.94 -6.15 17.38
C ARG A 88 -2.85 -5.41 16.40
N ARG A 89 -2.62 -4.10 16.17
CA ARG A 89 -3.38 -3.24 15.25
C ARG A 89 -2.57 -2.88 14.01
N GLN A 90 -1.43 -3.53 13.77
CA GLN A 90 -0.51 -3.20 12.68
C GLN A 90 -1.16 -3.19 11.30
N PHE A 91 -2.26 -3.92 11.09
CA PHE A 91 -2.92 -4.02 9.80
C PHE A 91 -3.46 -2.68 9.30
N VAL A 92 -3.74 -1.72 10.21
CA VAL A 92 -4.17 -0.36 9.82
C VAL A 92 -3.12 0.35 8.94
N LEU A 93 -1.82 0.03 9.10
CA LEU A 93 -0.76 0.57 8.24
C LEU A 93 -0.90 0.04 6.80
N SER A 94 -1.20 -1.26 6.65
CA SER A 94 -1.49 -1.84 5.33
C SER A 94 -2.72 -1.22 4.70
N GLN A 95 -3.75 -0.93 5.47
CA GLN A 95 -4.98 -0.29 4.99
C GLN A 95 -4.73 1.12 4.46
N ILE A 96 -4.03 1.99 5.22
CA ILE A 96 -3.74 3.36 4.77
C ILE A 96 -2.82 3.40 3.55
N VAL A 97 -1.82 2.51 3.47
CA VAL A 97 -0.92 2.40 2.31
C VAL A 97 -1.70 1.94 1.08
N SER A 98 -2.52 0.89 1.21
CA SER A 98 -3.32 0.37 0.10
C SER A 98 -4.34 1.38 -0.42
N LEU A 99 -5.02 2.09 0.48
CA LEU A 99 -5.96 3.16 0.12
C LEU A 99 -5.23 4.33 -0.58
N ALA A 100 -4.06 4.73 -0.08
CA ALA A 100 -3.29 5.81 -0.70
C ALA A 100 -2.86 5.47 -2.14
N VAL A 101 -2.43 4.21 -2.40
CA VAL A 101 -2.11 3.76 -3.77
C VAL A 101 -3.36 3.69 -4.63
N LYS A 102 -4.44 3.06 -4.12
CA LYS A 102 -5.70 2.94 -4.86
C LYS A 102 -6.23 4.30 -5.29
N GLU A 103 -6.34 5.23 -4.37
CA GLU A 103 -6.88 6.57 -4.65
C GLU A 103 -5.98 7.43 -5.54
N GLU A 104 -4.67 7.19 -5.51
CA GLU A 104 -3.80 7.81 -6.51
C GLU A 104 -4.08 7.25 -7.89
N LEU A 105 -4.21 5.93 -8.03
CA LEU A 105 -4.50 5.29 -9.33
C LEU A 105 -5.91 5.59 -9.83
N ASP A 106 -6.89 5.78 -8.96
CA ASP A 106 -8.26 6.21 -9.33
C ASP A 106 -8.28 7.57 -10.06
N THR A 107 -7.24 8.40 -9.91
CA THR A 107 -7.16 9.66 -10.66
C THR A 107 -6.84 9.48 -12.14
N TYR A 108 -6.41 8.29 -12.55
CA TYR A 108 -6.00 7.97 -13.92
C TYR A 108 -6.95 7.02 -14.64
N THR A 109 -7.65 6.15 -13.90
CA THR A 109 -8.57 5.15 -14.47
C THR A 109 -9.60 4.70 -13.44
N GLU A 110 -10.74 4.22 -13.90
CA GLU A 110 -11.75 3.55 -13.08
C GLU A 110 -11.44 2.06 -12.91
N GLY A 111 -12.15 1.39 -12.00
CA GLY A 111 -12.05 -0.06 -11.80
C GLY A 111 -10.87 -0.54 -10.94
N ILE A 112 -10.23 0.38 -10.19
CA ILE A 112 -9.16 0.05 -9.25
C ILE A 112 -9.76 -0.50 -7.94
N THR A 113 -9.28 -1.66 -7.50
CA THR A 113 -9.69 -2.33 -6.26
C THR A 113 -8.48 -2.83 -5.49
N ILE A 114 -8.67 -3.13 -4.22
CA ILE A 114 -7.64 -3.72 -3.36
C ILE A 114 -7.89 -5.22 -3.25
N LYS A 115 -6.98 -6.04 -3.74
CA LYS A 115 -7.01 -7.49 -3.45
C LYS A 115 -6.32 -7.74 -2.13
N TRP A 116 -7.07 -8.24 -1.17
CA TRP A 116 -6.55 -8.53 0.16
C TRP A 116 -5.28 -9.40 0.12
N PRO A 117 -4.23 -9.11 0.94
CA PRO A 117 -4.22 -8.05 1.96
C PRO A 117 -3.79 -6.67 1.43
N ASN A 118 -3.04 -6.55 0.34
CA ASN A 118 -2.36 -5.31 -0.04
C ASN A 118 -1.91 -5.26 -1.51
N ASP A 119 -2.49 -6.06 -2.41
CA ASP A 119 -2.26 -5.92 -3.85
C ASP A 119 -3.30 -4.97 -4.47
N ILE A 120 -2.94 -4.21 -5.49
CA ILE A 120 -3.89 -3.37 -6.23
C ILE A 120 -4.18 -4.01 -7.58
N TYR A 121 -5.45 -4.09 -7.87
CA TYR A 121 -5.98 -4.69 -9.09
C TYR A 121 -6.74 -3.66 -9.91
N TRP A 122 -6.64 -3.76 -11.22
CA TRP A 122 -7.54 -3.16 -12.18
C TRP A 122 -8.40 -4.29 -12.73
N HIS A 123 -9.71 -4.29 -12.41
CA HIS A 123 -10.55 -5.47 -12.62
C HIS A 123 -9.89 -6.74 -12.06
N GLU A 124 -9.61 -7.74 -12.91
CA GLU A 124 -8.96 -9.00 -12.51
C GLU A 124 -7.43 -9.01 -12.74
N LYS A 125 -6.81 -7.86 -13.06
CA LYS A 125 -5.39 -7.76 -13.38
C LYS A 125 -4.62 -6.98 -12.32
N LYS A 126 -3.43 -7.47 -11.97
CA LYS A 126 -2.57 -6.86 -10.95
C LYS A 126 -1.79 -5.69 -11.53
N ILE A 127 -2.04 -4.47 -11.03
CA ILE A 127 -1.30 -3.26 -11.40
C ILE A 127 -0.22 -2.90 -10.40
N CYS A 128 -0.40 -3.24 -9.11
CA CYS A 128 0.57 -2.93 -8.06
C CYS A 128 0.71 -4.06 -7.06
N GLY A 129 1.93 -4.28 -6.59
CA GLY A 129 2.25 -5.16 -5.47
C GLY A 129 2.95 -4.40 -4.35
N MET A 130 2.68 -4.79 -3.10
CA MET A 130 3.27 -4.16 -1.94
C MET A 130 3.87 -5.19 -0.98
N LEU A 131 5.00 -4.82 -0.37
CA LEU A 131 5.64 -5.56 0.71
C LEU A 131 5.82 -4.62 1.90
N ILE A 132 5.02 -4.80 2.94
CA ILE A 132 5.03 -3.95 4.14
C ILE A 132 5.76 -4.70 5.24
N GLU A 133 6.91 -4.17 5.65
CA GLU A 133 7.78 -4.77 6.67
C GLU A 133 7.75 -3.91 7.93
N ASN A 134 7.38 -4.54 9.06
CA ASN A 134 7.28 -3.90 10.37
C ASN A 134 8.35 -4.44 11.32
N VAL A 135 8.98 -3.52 12.05
CA VAL A 135 9.88 -3.83 13.15
C VAL A 135 9.18 -3.44 14.44
N LEU A 136 9.12 -4.37 15.40
CA LEU A 136 8.49 -4.14 16.70
C LEU A 136 9.45 -3.48 17.67
N GLU A 137 8.93 -2.56 18.48
CA GLU A 137 9.58 -1.97 19.62
C GLU A 137 8.67 -2.17 20.84
N GLY A 138 8.94 -3.21 21.61
CA GLY A 138 8.03 -3.68 22.65
C GLY A 138 6.69 -4.17 22.05
N ASN A 139 5.59 -3.59 22.50
CA ASN A 139 4.25 -3.91 22.02
C ASN A 139 3.74 -2.94 20.91
N ARG A 140 4.63 -2.12 20.33
CA ARG A 140 4.32 -1.12 19.33
C ARG A 140 5.13 -1.33 18.06
N ILE A 141 4.73 -0.65 16.99
CA ILE A 141 5.48 -0.65 15.73
C ILE A 141 6.53 0.46 15.81
N GLY A 142 7.81 0.08 15.96
CA GLY A 142 8.93 1.02 15.97
C GLY A 142 9.23 1.59 14.60
N ARG A 143 9.15 0.74 13.56
CA ARG A 143 9.40 1.11 12.16
C ARG A 143 8.49 0.32 11.23
N CYS A 144 8.01 0.98 10.18
CA CYS A 144 7.25 0.38 9.09
C CYS A 144 7.86 0.83 7.76
N ILE A 145 8.21 -0.11 6.88
CA ILE A 145 8.73 0.16 5.54
C ILE A 145 7.78 -0.49 4.50
N PRO A 146 6.81 0.25 3.96
CA PRO A 146 6.07 -0.18 2.79
C PRO A 146 6.93 -0.04 1.54
N GLY A 147 7.24 -1.17 0.89
CA GLY A 147 7.81 -1.23 -0.45
C GLY A 147 6.71 -1.46 -1.47
N ILE A 148 6.75 -0.69 -2.54
CA ILE A 148 5.67 -0.59 -3.50
C ILE A 148 6.24 -0.66 -4.91
N GLY A 149 5.68 -1.56 -5.73
CA GLY A 149 5.92 -1.64 -7.16
C GLY A 149 4.63 -1.38 -7.93
N ILE A 150 4.61 -0.31 -8.74
CA ILE A 150 3.46 0.03 -9.59
C ILE A 150 3.87 -0.12 -11.04
N ASN A 151 3.13 -0.93 -11.79
CA ASN A 151 3.33 -1.07 -13.23
C ASN A 151 2.80 0.18 -13.94
N LEU A 152 3.71 1.00 -14.49
CA LEU A 152 3.35 2.25 -15.17
C LEU A 152 3.37 2.13 -16.69
N ASN A 153 4.57 1.96 -17.25
CA ASN A 153 4.80 2.05 -18.70
C ASN A 153 5.22 0.72 -19.33
N GLN A 154 5.53 -0.30 -18.54
CA GLN A 154 5.89 -1.63 -19.03
C GLN A 154 4.71 -2.27 -19.76
N THR A 155 4.94 -2.78 -20.97
CA THR A 155 3.88 -3.39 -21.81
C THR A 155 4.08 -4.89 -22.01
N VAL A 156 5.26 -5.42 -21.71
CA VAL A 156 5.59 -6.84 -21.83
C VAL A 156 6.03 -7.38 -20.47
N PHE A 157 5.33 -8.41 -19.99
CA PHE A 157 5.65 -9.12 -18.75
C PHE A 157 6.07 -10.54 -19.10
N ARG A 158 7.17 -11.03 -18.51
CA ARG A 158 7.79 -12.32 -18.83
C ARG A 158 7.78 -13.30 -17.67
N SER A 159 7.54 -12.81 -16.45
CA SER A 159 7.45 -13.67 -15.28
C SER A 159 6.17 -14.53 -15.29
N PRO A 160 6.13 -15.64 -14.54
CA PRO A 160 4.94 -16.46 -14.38
C PRO A 160 3.85 -15.79 -13.51
N ALA A 161 3.99 -14.51 -13.19
CA ALA A 161 2.97 -13.78 -12.44
C ALA A 161 1.64 -13.82 -13.23
N PRO A 162 0.55 -14.25 -12.60
CA PRO A 162 -0.74 -14.28 -13.30
C PRO A 162 -1.20 -12.83 -13.55
N ASN A 163 -1.70 -12.55 -14.74
CA ASN A 163 -2.47 -11.36 -15.07
C ASN A 163 -1.87 -9.97 -14.71
N PRO A 164 -0.57 -9.67 -14.92
CA PRO A 164 -0.06 -8.33 -14.71
C PRO A 164 -0.64 -7.34 -15.74
N VAL A 165 -0.78 -6.07 -15.32
CA VAL A 165 -1.17 -4.99 -16.22
C VAL A 165 -0.45 -3.70 -15.80
N SER A 166 -0.18 -2.83 -16.76
CA SER A 166 0.35 -1.48 -16.49
C SER A 166 -0.69 -0.41 -16.77
N LEU A 167 -0.49 0.76 -16.18
CA LEU A 167 -1.34 1.92 -16.40
C LEU A 167 -1.36 2.33 -17.89
N LYS A 168 -0.22 2.22 -18.57
CA LYS A 168 -0.12 2.44 -20.02
C LYS A 168 -0.97 1.46 -20.84
N GLN A 169 -0.99 0.18 -20.47
CA GLN A 169 -1.84 -0.80 -21.16
C GLN A 169 -3.33 -0.54 -20.96
N ILE A 170 -3.71 0.06 -19.81
CA ILE A 170 -5.09 0.41 -19.51
C ILE A 170 -5.54 1.66 -20.30
N THR A 171 -4.71 2.69 -20.33
CA THR A 171 -5.10 4.04 -20.77
C THR A 171 -4.52 4.45 -22.12
N GLY A 172 -3.51 3.74 -22.62
CA GLY A 172 -2.79 4.08 -23.85
C GLY A 172 -1.79 5.24 -23.71
N ARG A 173 -1.49 5.71 -22.49
CA ARG A 173 -0.62 6.89 -22.25
C ARG A 173 0.62 6.50 -21.47
N ASP A 174 1.70 7.29 -21.62
CA ASP A 174 2.88 7.22 -20.77
C ASP A 174 2.67 8.05 -19.50
N TYR A 175 3.26 7.60 -18.41
CA TYR A 175 3.13 8.21 -17.08
C TYR A 175 4.48 8.58 -16.49
N ASP A 176 4.51 9.76 -15.86
CA ASP A 176 5.66 10.26 -15.11
C ASP A 176 5.65 9.69 -13.67
N ALA A 177 6.63 8.84 -13.37
CA ALA A 177 6.73 8.18 -12.07
C ALA A 177 6.84 9.16 -10.88
N PRO A 178 7.62 10.27 -10.94
CA PRO A 178 7.64 11.31 -9.92
C PRO A 178 6.27 11.92 -9.60
N THR A 179 5.43 12.16 -10.59
CA THR A 179 4.09 12.72 -10.41
C THR A 179 3.20 11.78 -9.57
N ILE A 180 3.18 10.49 -9.93
CA ILE A 180 2.41 9.47 -9.22
C ILE A 180 2.96 9.26 -7.79
N LEU A 181 4.29 9.23 -7.64
CA LEU A 181 4.92 9.14 -6.32
C LEU A 181 4.50 10.30 -5.41
N ASN A 182 4.55 11.52 -5.91
CA ASN A 182 4.15 12.71 -5.12
C ASN A 182 2.66 12.66 -4.71
N GLY A 183 1.78 12.23 -5.60
CA GLY A 183 0.36 12.05 -5.30
C GLY A 183 0.14 11.02 -4.19
N PHE A 184 0.79 9.86 -4.30
CA PHE A 184 0.77 8.82 -3.28
C PHE A 184 1.29 9.32 -1.92
N LEU A 185 2.47 9.96 -1.89
CA LEU A 185 3.10 10.42 -0.64
C LEU A 185 2.23 11.44 0.10
N ARG A 186 1.55 12.35 -0.62
CA ARG A 186 0.60 13.30 -0.02
C ARG A 186 -0.59 12.60 0.61
N ARG A 187 -1.18 11.60 -0.06
CA ARG A 187 -2.31 10.81 0.45
C ARG A 187 -1.90 10.01 1.68
N LEU A 188 -0.78 9.29 1.58
CA LEU A 188 -0.23 8.54 2.71
C LEU A 188 0.04 9.44 3.91
N HIS A 189 0.68 10.59 3.71
CA HIS A 189 0.93 11.56 4.77
C HIS A 189 -0.37 12.04 5.43
N THR A 190 -1.39 12.34 4.63
CA THR A 190 -2.70 12.75 5.15
C THR A 190 -3.33 11.67 6.04
N TYR A 191 -3.31 10.42 5.60
CA TYR A 191 -3.82 9.29 6.38
C TYR A 191 -3.00 9.03 7.63
N TYR A 192 -1.69 9.06 7.50
CA TYR A 192 -0.78 8.79 8.59
C TYR A 192 -0.88 9.83 9.71
N GLU A 193 -0.95 11.12 9.36
CA GLU A 193 -1.14 12.19 10.33
C GLU A 193 -2.54 12.17 10.97
N ALA A 194 -3.57 11.80 10.23
CA ALA A 194 -4.89 11.59 10.81
C ALA A 194 -4.92 10.40 11.78
N LEU A 195 -4.26 9.30 11.42
CA LEU A 195 -4.12 8.13 12.30
C LEU A 195 -3.30 8.44 13.56
N ARG A 196 -2.26 9.28 13.46
CA ARG A 196 -1.44 9.73 14.60
C ARG A 196 -2.25 10.52 15.64
N ARG A 197 -3.27 11.27 15.18
CA ARG A 197 -4.17 12.09 16.00
C ARG A 197 -5.45 11.36 16.44
N ASP A 198 -5.58 10.09 16.10
CA ASP A 198 -6.80 9.30 16.34
C ASP A 198 -6.84 8.76 17.78
N GLU A 199 -7.15 9.62 18.73
CA GLU A 199 -7.21 9.27 20.16
C GLU A 199 -8.40 8.35 20.50
N ASP A 200 -9.53 8.50 19.81
CA ASP A 200 -10.77 7.75 20.07
C ASP A 200 -11.00 6.55 19.15
N GLY A 201 -10.10 6.29 18.21
CA GLY A 201 -10.14 5.16 17.28
C GLY A 201 -11.15 5.31 16.13
N ARG A 202 -11.85 6.45 16.01
CA ARG A 202 -12.86 6.67 14.97
C ARG A 202 -12.26 6.72 13.58
N PHE A 203 -11.09 7.31 13.45
CA PHE A 203 -10.41 7.38 12.16
C PHE A 203 -9.98 5.99 11.70
N ALA A 204 -9.40 5.17 12.58
CA ALA A 204 -9.03 3.79 12.26
C ALA A 204 -10.25 2.94 11.84
N ILE A 205 -11.41 3.11 12.50
CA ILE A 205 -12.68 2.46 12.11
C ILE A 205 -13.12 2.93 10.71
N SER A 206 -13.02 4.23 10.43
CA SER A 206 -13.35 4.79 9.11
C SER A 206 -12.44 4.22 8.01
N ILE A 207 -11.13 4.09 8.28
CA ILE A 207 -10.16 3.49 7.37
C ILE A 207 -10.49 2.02 7.11
N ALA A 208 -10.79 1.24 8.16
CA ALA A 208 -11.17 -0.16 8.01
C ALA A 208 -12.40 -0.34 7.11
N ARG A 209 -13.41 0.51 7.28
CA ARG A 209 -14.61 0.52 6.43
C ARG A 209 -14.27 0.87 4.97
N ARG A 210 -13.54 1.97 4.74
CA ARG A 210 -13.13 2.38 3.38
C ARG A 210 -12.30 1.31 2.68
N TYR A 211 -11.40 0.66 3.42
CA TYR A 211 -10.62 -0.45 2.92
C TYR A 211 -11.52 -1.64 2.53
N ALA A 212 -12.47 -2.03 3.39
CA ALA A 212 -13.40 -3.11 3.11
C ALA A 212 -14.29 -2.81 1.89
N ASP A 213 -14.76 -1.56 1.75
CA ASP A 213 -15.57 -1.12 0.60
C ASP A 213 -14.76 -1.09 -0.71
N ALA A 214 -13.43 -0.95 -0.64
CA ALA A 214 -12.53 -0.93 -1.80
C ALA A 214 -12.04 -2.33 -2.22
N LEU A 215 -12.43 -3.39 -1.51
CA LEU A 215 -11.90 -4.73 -1.78
C LEU A 215 -12.39 -5.32 -3.09
N PHE A 216 -11.47 -5.98 -3.79
CA PHE A 216 -11.75 -6.83 -4.92
C PHE A 216 -12.70 -7.95 -4.52
N ARG A 217 -13.75 -8.20 -5.33
CA ARG A 217 -14.82 -9.17 -5.03
C ARG A 217 -15.53 -8.85 -3.73
N ARG A 218 -15.80 -7.57 -3.49
CA ARG A 218 -16.50 -7.07 -2.31
C ARG A 218 -17.89 -7.68 -2.17
N GLU A 219 -18.58 -7.85 -3.27
CA GLU A 219 -19.96 -8.34 -3.32
C GLU A 219 -20.06 -9.67 -4.07
N GLY A 220 -21.12 -10.43 -3.76
CA GLY A 220 -21.42 -11.68 -4.43
C GLY A 220 -20.65 -12.88 -3.90
N LEU A 221 -21.01 -14.06 -4.41
CA LEU A 221 -20.29 -15.32 -4.17
C LEU A 221 -19.21 -15.51 -5.21
N HIS A 222 -18.00 -15.80 -4.76
CA HIS A 222 -16.84 -15.99 -5.61
C HIS A 222 -16.11 -17.28 -5.24
N PRO A 223 -15.40 -17.91 -6.20
CA PRO A 223 -14.64 -19.12 -5.93
C PRO A 223 -13.33 -18.80 -5.20
N TYR A 224 -13.09 -19.55 -4.14
CA TYR A 224 -11.87 -19.56 -3.34
C TYR A 224 -11.36 -21.00 -3.17
N GLU A 225 -10.10 -21.14 -2.76
CA GLU A 225 -9.49 -22.42 -2.44
C GLU A 225 -8.69 -22.29 -1.13
N ASP A 226 -8.90 -23.23 -0.20
CA ASP A 226 -8.12 -23.40 1.01
C ASP A 226 -7.52 -24.81 1.10
N ALA A 227 -6.92 -25.18 2.23
CA ALA A 227 -6.34 -26.52 2.43
C ALA A 227 -7.36 -27.67 2.31
N ASN A 228 -8.66 -27.39 2.39
CA ASN A 228 -9.75 -28.37 2.27
C ASN A 228 -10.35 -28.43 0.86
N GLY A 229 -9.87 -27.59 -0.07
CA GLY A 229 -10.32 -27.54 -1.45
C GLY A 229 -11.09 -26.26 -1.82
N ARG A 230 -11.76 -26.31 -2.97
CA ARG A 230 -12.50 -25.19 -3.54
C ARG A 230 -13.87 -25.04 -2.91
N PHE A 231 -14.29 -23.79 -2.72
CA PHE A 231 -15.60 -23.43 -2.18
C PHE A 231 -16.03 -22.07 -2.72
N LEU A 232 -17.34 -21.80 -2.69
CA LEU A 232 -17.90 -20.49 -2.95
C LEU A 232 -18.12 -19.75 -1.65
N ALA A 233 -17.76 -18.47 -1.62
CA ALA A 233 -17.98 -17.62 -0.47
C ALA A 233 -18.10 -16.15 -0.87
N ARG A 234 -18.68 -15.36 0.03
CA ARG A 234 -18.68 -13.90 -0.04
C ARG A 234 -17.79 -13.32 1.06
N LEU A 235 -17.28 -12.13 0.82
CA LEU A 235 -16.59 -11.37 1.85
C LEU A 235 -17.56 -10.99 2.95
N ALA A 236 -17.26 -11.40 4.19
CA ALA A 236 -18.01 -11.01 5.37
C ALA A 236 -17.36 -9.84 6.10
N ASP A 237 -16.03 -9.91 6.33
CA ASP A 237 -15.30 -8.89 7.08
C ASP A 237 -13.78 -8.99 6.84
N VAL A 238 -13.03 -7.98 7.29
CA VAL A 238 -11.59 -8.03 7.53
C VAL A 238 -11.35 -7.55 8.96
N GLU A 239 -10.89 -8.47 9.81
CA GLU A 239 -10.68 -8.17 11.23
C GLU A 239 -9.55 -7.15 11.47
N PRO A 240 -9.50 -6.46 12.63
CA PRO A 240 -8.48 -5.45 12.92
C PRO A 240 -7.04 -5.97 12.88
N ASP A 241 -6.82 -7.28 13.06
CA ASP A 241 -5.52 -7.93 12.93
C ASP A 241 -5.18 -8.34 11.48
N GLY A 242 -6.09 -8.08 10.53
CA GLY A 242 -5.94 -8.36 9.11
C GLY A 242 -6.49 -9.70 8.65
N ARG A 243 -7.13 -10.48 9.51
CA ARG A 243 -7.75 -11.75 9.09
C ARG A 243 -8.88 -11.50 8.11
N PHE A 244 -8.87 -12.28 7.04
CA PHE A 244 -9.88 -12.27 6.01
C PHE A 244 -11.02 -13.21 6.38
N VAL A 245 -12.22 -12.68 6.51
CA VAL A 245 -13.40 -13.45 6.93
C VAL A 245 -14.32 -13.64 5.74
N LEU A 246 -14.50 -14.89 5.34
CA LEU A 246 -15.40 -15.31 4.27
C LEU A 246 -16.61 -16.02 4.87
N GLN A 247 -17.79 -15.82 4.27
CA GLN A 247 -18.98 -16.60 4.56
C GLN A 247 -19.28 -17.53 3.39
N ASP A 248 -19.24 -18.86 3.62
CA ASP A 248 -19.54 -19.86 2.60
C ASP A 248 -21.05 -19.96 2.32
N GLU A 249 -21.45 -20.75 1.30
CA GLU A 249 -22.84 -20.94 0.89
C GLU A 249 -23.71 -21.54 2.00
N ALA A 250 -23.12 -22.28 2.94
CA ALA A 250 -23.80 -22.84 4.09
C ALA A 250 -23.96 -21.82 5.25
N GLY A 251 -23.51 -20.57 5.05
CA GLY A 251 -23.56 -19.51 6.05
C GLY A 251 -22.45 -19.58 7.10
N ARG A 252 -21.49 -20.49 7.00
CA ARG A 252 -20.38 -20.63 7.96
C ARG A 252 -19.33 -19.57 7.71
N LEU A 253 -18.85 -18.94 8.79
CA LEU A 253 -17.72 -18.01 8.73
C LEU A 253 -16.40 -18.77 8.76
N ARG A 254 -15.53 -18.45 7.80
CA ARG A 254 -14.17 -18.98 7.67
C ARG A 254 -13.20 -17.83 7.80
N LYS A 255 -12.21 -17.94 8.69
CA LYS A 255 -11.22 -16.90 8.97
C LYS A 255 -9.85 -17.35 8.51
N TYR A 256 -9.17 -16.49 7.75
CA TYR A 256 -7.90 -16.81 7.12
C TYR A 256 -6.83 -15.77 7.43
N LEU A 257 -5.64 -16.25 7.72
CA LEU A 257 -4.42 -15.48 7.61
C LEU A 257 -3.94 -15.46 6.16
N PHE A 258 -3.03 -14.56 5.86
CA PHE A 258 -2.47 -14.44 4.51
C PHE A 258 -1.88 -15.77 4.02
N LYS A 259 -2.22 -16.17 2.79
CA LYS A 259 -1.90 -17.43 2.09
C LYS A 259 -2.64 -18.68 2.59
N GLU A 260 -3.52 -18.61 3.55
CA GLU A 260 -4.36 -19.75 3.94
C GLU A 260 -5.55 -19.94 2.99
N VAL A 261 -5.88 -18.90 2.23
CA VAL A 261 -6.92 -18.94 1.19
C VAL A 261 -6.40 -18.28 -0.10
N GLN A 262 -6.82 -18.81 -1.24
CA GLN A 262 -6.51 -18.30 -2.56
C GLN A 262 -7.78 -17.89 -3.30
N TYR A 263 -7.67 -16.79 -4.05
CA TYR A 263 -8.69 -16.41 -5.03
C TYR A 263 -8.53 -17.28 -6.29
N ILE A 264 -9.58 -17.91 -6.75
CA ILE A 264 -9.62 -18.55 -8.06
C ILE A 264 -10.06 -17.51 -9.09
N LEU A 265 -9.11 -17.03 -9.89
CA LEU A 265 -9.33 -15.99 -10.91
C LEU A 265 -9.79 -16.62 -12.22
#